data_8d9711711c9c499b0c5d6025600bedb9
#
_entry.id   8d9711711c9c499b0c5d6025600bedb9
#
_cell.length_a   1.000
_cell.length_b   1.000
_cell.length_c   1.000
_cell.angle_alpha   90.00
_cell.angle_beta   90.00
_cell.angle_gamma   90.00
#
_symmetry.space_group_name_H-M   'P 1'
#
loop_
_entity.id
_entity.type
_entity.pdbx_description
1 polymer ?
#
loop_
_entity_poly.entity_id
_entity_poly.type
_entity_poly.pdbx_seq_one_letter_code
_entity_poly.pdbx_strand_id
1 'polypeptide(L)'
;MKKIVLFAAVAAAMGLASCTSQAPKASFKGETDSLSYMLGIANTEGLVFGMERQFGIDSLLIDDFLKGFLEGVNKSQSNNKSYNAGYQIGQQVGSQGFENMDRGIFGNDSTKAINKSNFLAGFADALQKKAQTSTQAANDYVSTYVKELRSTQLE
;
A
#
# COMPACT_ATOMS: atom_id res chain seq x y z
N MET A 1 14.76 23.70 9.19
CA MET A 1 14.41 22.96 7.97
C MET A 1 15.34 21.74 7.89
N LYS A 2 14.95 20.64 8.53
CA LYS A 2 15.71 19.39 8.50
C LYS A 2 15.38 18.67 7.20
N LYS A 3 16.42 18.44 6.41
CA LYS A 3 16.34 17.80 5.08
C LYS A 3 15.78 16.39 5.24
N ILE A 4 14.56 16.19 4.76
CA ILE A 4 14.02 14.86 4.50
C ILE A 4 14.95 14.23 3.47
N VAL A 5 15.60 13.15 3.86
CA VAL A 5 16.49 12.40 2.97
C VAL A 5 15.65 11.87 1.83
N LEU A 6 15.76 12.51 0.68
CA LEU A 6 15.24 12.00 -0.57
C LEU A 6 15.89 10.63 -0.80
N PHE A 7 15.10 9.58 -0.77
CA PHE A 7 15.54 8.29 -1.29
C PHE A 7 15.82 8.45 -2.78
N ALA A 8 17.10 8.57 -3.10
CA ALA A 8 17.54 8.59 -4.49
C ALA A 8 17.16 7.25 -5.13
N ALA A 9 16.32 7.31 -6.14
CA ALA A 9 15.87 6.18 -6.91
C ALA A 9 17.05 5.42 -7.50
N VAL A 10 17.22 4.18 -7.10
CA VAL A 10 17.92 3.20 -7.91
C VAL A 10 16.88 2.51 -8.78
N ALA A 11 16.70 3.01 -9.97
CA ALA A 11 15.99 2.32 -11.04
C ALA A 11 16.90 1.21 -11.56
N ALA A 12 16.81 0.02 -11.01
CA ALA A 12 17.34 -1.18 -11.63
C ALA A 12 16.17 -1.98 -12.20
N ALA A 13 15.92 -1.74 -13.49
CA ALA A 13 15.08 -2.60 -14.29
C ALA A 13 15.77 -3.94 -14.48
N MET A 14 15.19 -5.01 -13.99
CA MET A 14 15.45 -6.36 -14.53
C MET A 14 14.11 -7.07 -14.66
N GLY A 15 13.70 -7.22 -15.93
CA GLY A 15 12.52 -7.98 -16.29
C GLY A 15 12.76 -9.46 -16.06
N LEU A 16 11.85 -10.07 -15.34
CA LEU A 16 11.46 -11.45 -15.51
C LEU A 16 9.93 -11.43 -15.62
N ALA A 17 9.45 -11.69 -16.84
CA ALA A 17 8.04 -11.90 -17.09
C ALA A 17 7.62 -13.22 -16.43
N SER A 18 7.21 -13.13 -15.17
CA SER A 18 6.39 -14.12 -14.52
C SER A 18 4.96 -13.60 -14.57
N CYS A 19 4.02 -14.42 -15.01
CA CYS A 19 2.58 -14.12 -15.00
C CYS A 19 2.07 -14.09 -13.57
N THR A 20 2.40 -13.05 -12.84
CA THR A 20 1.97 -12.79 -11.48
C THR A 20 1.11 -11.54 -11.49
N SER A 21 0.11 -11.49 -10.61
CA SER A 21 -0.77 -10.36 -10.35
C SER A 21 -0.12 -9.03 -10.74
N GLN A 22 -0.71 -8.34 -11.73
CA GLN A 22 -0.14 -7.09 -12.25
C GLN A 22 -0.37 -5.96 -11.25
N ALA A 23 0.41 -5.95 -10.17
CA ALA A 23 0.47 -4.78 -9.30
C ALA A 23 1.01 -3.57 -10.09
N PRO A 24 0.44 -2.38 -9.88
CA PRO A 24 0.95 -1.18 -10.52
C PRO A 24 2.41 -0.93 -10.11
N LYS A 25 3.21 -0.39 -11.03
CA LYS A 25 4.55 0.06 -10.70
C LYS A 25 4.48 1.39 -9.96
N ALA A 26 5.24 1.51 -8.87
CA ALA A 26 5.35 2.77 -8.15
C ALA A 26 6.01 3.84 -9.02
N SER A 27 5.54 5.08 -8.87
CA SER A 27 6.10 6.25 -9.53
C SER A 27 6.23 7.36 -8.50
N PHE A 28 7.45 7.81 -8.24
CA PHE A 28 7.74 8.79 -7.20
C PHE A 28 7.99 10.16 -7.81
N LYS A 29 6.95 10.99 -7.89
CA LYS A 29 7.03 12.37 -8.43
C LYS A 29 7.00 13.43 -7.33
N GLY A 30 6.64 13.04 -6.09
CA GLY A 30 6.54 13.94 -4.96
C GLY A 30 6.39 13.21 -3.63
N GLU A 31 6.30 13.98 -2.54
CA GLU A 31 6.19 13.44 -1.18
C GLU A 31 4.92 12.60 -0.99
N THR A 32 3.80 13.02 -1.59
CA THR A 32 2.54 12.27 -1.54
C THR A 32 2.66 10.90 -2.18
N ASP A 33 3.46 10.75 -3.24
CA ASP A 33 3.71 9.45 -3.86
C ASP A 33 4.50 8.52 -2.93
N SER A 34 5.51 9.06 -2.27
CA SER A 34 6.30 8.33 -1.25
C SER A 34 5.43 7.93 -0.06
N LEU A 35 4.62 8.88 0.46
CA LEU A 35 3.68 8.60 1.53
C LEU A 35 2.69 7.50 1.14
N SER A 36 2.12 7.56 -0.06
CA SER A 36 1.15 6.57 -0.57
C SER A 36 1.77 5.16 -0.65
N TYR A 37 3.01 5.07 -1.13
CA TYR A 37 3.75 3.81 -1.19
C TYR A 37 4.02 3.25 0.22
N MET A 38 4.49 4.09 1.15
CA MET A 38 4.74 3.69 2.54
C MET A 38 3.46 3.28 3.27
N LEU A 39 2.34 3.95 3.02
CA LEU A 39 1.03 3.54 3.53
C LEU A 39 0.64 2.15 3.03
N GLY A 40 0.89 1.85 1.75
CA GLY A 40 0.67 0.52 1.18
C GLY A 40 1.45 -0.55 1.95
N ILE A 41 2.75 -0.33 2.20
CA ILE A 41 3.59 -1.23 2.98
C ILE A 41 3.09 -1.35 4.43
N ALA A 42 2.82 -0.24 5.10
CA ALA A 42 2.38 -0.22 6.51
C ALA A 42 1.08 -1.00 6.73
N ASN A 43 0.16 -0.97 5.76
CA ASN A 43 -1.10 -1.72 5.82
C ASN A 43 -0.95 -3.24 5.66
N THR A 44 0.24 -3.76 5.41
CA THR A 44 0.50 -5.21 5.41
C THR A 44 0.95 -5.74 6.78
N GLU A 45 1.11 -4.88 7.80
CA GLU A 45 1.50 -5.32 9.13
C GLU A 45 0.46 -6.27 9.73
N GLY A 46 0.89 -7.46 10.15
CA GLY A 46 0.03 -8.52 10.67
C GLY A 46 -0.89 -9.19 9.66
N LEU A 47 -0.97 -8.68 8.41
CA LEU A 47 -1.88 -9.21 7.39
C LEU A 47 -1.57 -10.67 7.04
N VAL A 48 -0.30 -11.01 6.83
CA VAL A 48 0.10 -12.41 6.50
C VAL A 48 -0.32 -13.36 7.60
N PHE A 49 -0.07 -12.99 8.88
CA PHE A 49 -0.49 -13.79 10.03
C PHE A 49 -2.02 -13.91 10.14
N GLY A 50 -2.74 -12.81 9.88
CA GLY A 50 -4.20 -12.81 9.84
C GLY A 50 -4.77 -13.69 8.73
N MET A 51 -4.17 -13.66 7.54
CA MET A 51 -4.57 -14.49 6.40
C MET A 51 -4.40 -15.98 6.70
N GLU A 52 -3.27 -16.38 7.30
CA GLU A 52 -3.03 -17.76 7.68
C GLU A 52 -4.08 -18.25 8.69
N ARG A 53 -4.38 -17.45 9.72
CA ARG A 53 -5.33 -17.83 10.78
C ARG A 53 -6.80 -17.78 10.38
N GLN A 54 -7.22 -16.77 9.60
CA GLN A 54 -8.63 -16.56 9.25
C GLN A 54 -9.04 -17.31 8.00
N PHE A 55 -8.14 -17.42 7.02
CA PHE A 55 -8.47 -17.94 5.70
C PHE A 55 -7.67 -19.20 5.33
N GLY A 56 -6.72 -19.62 6.16
CA GLY A 56 -5.83 -20.77 5.86
C GLY A 56 -4.95 -20.50 4.64
N ILE A 57 -4.58 -19.22 4.41
CA ILE A 57 -3.78 -18.79 3.28
C ILE A 57 -2.32 -18.75 3.73
N ASP A 58 -1.51 -19.65 3.19
CA ASP A 58 -0.07 -19.65 3.42
C ASP A 58 0.67 -18.74 2.42
N SER A 59 2.00 -18.65 2.59
CA SER A 59 2.84 -17.80 1.74
C SER A 59 2.87 -18.19 0.27
N LEU A 60 2.45 -19.41 -0.08
CA LEU A 60 2.38 -19.89 -1.47
C LEU A 60 1.17 -19.33 -2.21
N LEU A 61 0.16 -18.86 -1.48
CA LEU A 61 -1.11 -18.34 -2.01
C LEU A 61 -1.16 -16.81 -2.05
N ILE A 62 -0.07 -16.13 -1.74
CA ILE A 62 0.00 -14.66 -1.70
C ILE A 62 -0.32 -14.03 -3.07
N ASP A 63 0.12 -14.63 -4.16
CA ASP A 63 -0.13 -14.09 -5.51
C ASP A 63 -1.63 -14.15 -5.86
N ASP A 64 -2.33 -15.22 -5.49
CA ASP A 64 -3.78 -15.32 -5.68
C ASP A 64 -4.54 -14.33 -4.79
N PHE A 65 -4.10 -14.17 -3.54
CA PHE A 65 -4.63 -13.16 -2.64
C PHE A 65 -4.45 -11.75 -3.23
N LEU A 66 -3.24 -11.41 -3.67
CA LEU A 66 -2.93 -10.10 -4.22
C LEU A 66 -3.74 -9.80 -5.48
N LYS A 67 -3.89 -10.79 -6.36
CA LYS A 67 -4.77 -10.67 -7.53
C LYS A 67 -6.21 -10.34 -7.11
N GLY A 68 -6.76 -11.08 -6.16
CA GLY A 68 -8.10 -10.82 -5.62
C GLY A 68 -8.23 -9.45 -4.98
N PHE A 69 -7.21 -9.02 -4.21
CA PHE A 69 -7.17 -7.70 -3.59
C PHE A 69 -7.21 -6.58 -4.65
N LEU A 70 -6.34 -6.64 -5.67
CA LEU A 70 -6.28 -5.64 -6.73
C LEU A 70 -7.60 -5.57 -7.54
N GLU A 71 -8.18 -6.73 -7.85
CA GLU A 71 -9.47 -6.79 -8.54
C GLU A 71 -10.62 -6.33 -7.62
N GLY A 72 -10.55 -6.62 -6.31
CA GLY A 72 -11.50 -6.15 -5.32
C GLY A 72 -11.54 -4.64 -5.20
N VAL A 73 -10.38 -3.97 -5.22
CA VAL A 73 -10.30 -2.50 -5.29
C VAL A 73 -11.00 -1.97 -6.55
N ASN A 74 -11.00 -2.73 -7.65
CA ASN A 74 -11.59 -2.38 -8.95
C ASN A 74 -12.96 -3.05 -9.25
N LYS A 75 -13.52 -3.85 -8.34
CA LYS A 75 -14.89 -4.47 -8.33
C LYS A 75 -15.17 -5.68 -9.25
N SER A 76 -14.37 -6.77 -9.26
CA SER A 76 -14.71 -8.04 -9.94
C SER A 76 -14.51 -9.33 -9.07
N GLN A 77 -15.18 -10.48 -9.35
CA GLN A 77 -15.22 -11.71 -8.49
C GLN A 77 -14.72 -13.04 -9.15
N SER A 78 -14.25 -14.02 -8.35
CA SER A 78 -13.74 -15.34 -8.75
C SER A 78 -13.97 -16.45 -7.68
N ASN A 79 -13.71 -17.75 -7.99
CA ASN A 79 -13.99 -18.92 -7.13
C ASN A 79 -12.83 -19.38 -6.20
N ASN A 80 -11.68 -18.72 -6.19
CA ASN A 80 -10.53 -19.07 -5.36
C ASN A 80 -10.62 -18.40 -3.98
N LYS A 81 -10.41 -19.16 -2.88
CA LYS A 81 -10.52 -18.63 -1.50
C LYS A 81 -9.55 -17.46 -1.24
N SER A 82 -8.28 -17.58 -1.67
CA SER A 82 -7.28 -16.54 -1.49
C SER A 82 -7.63 -15.29 -2.29
N TYR A 83 -8.11 -15.50 -3.53
CA TYR A 83 -8.64 -14.44 -4.36
C TYR A 83 -9.82 -13.73 -3.70
N ASN A 84 -10.80 -14.48 -3.18
CA ASN A 84 -11.99 -13.91 -2.55
C ASN A 84 -11.64 -13.12 -1.26
N ALA A 85 -10.68 -13.60 -0.47
CA ALA A 85 -10.18 -12.86 0.69
C ALA A 85 -9.55 -11.54 0.26
N GLY A 86 -8.69 -11.55 -0.75
CA GLY A 86 -8.10 -10.36 -1.34
C GLY A 86 -9.15 -9.41 -1.91
N TYR A 87 -10.15 -9.96 -2.62
CA TYR A 87 -11.27 -9.21 -3.16
C TYR A 87 -12.07 -8.47 -2.08
N GLN A 88 -12.43 -9.15 -0.98
CA GLN A 88 -13.16 -8.52 0.13
C GLN A 88 -12.38 -7.39 0.80
N ILE A 89 -11.10 -7.62 1.08
CA ILE A 89 -10.23 -6.59 1.66
C ILE A 89 -10.03 -5.44 0.67
N GLY A 90 -9.82 -5.76 -0.62
CA GLY A 90 -9.69 -4.77 -1.68
C GLY A 90 -10.94 -3.91 -1.86
N GLN A 91 -12.13 -4.50 -1.78
CA GLN A 91 -13.39 -3.74 -1.81
C GLN A 91 -13.49 -2.76 -0.63
N GLN A 92 -13.13 -3.20 0.58
CA GLN A 92 -13.17 -2.35 1.76
C GLN A 92 -12.21 -1.15 1.62
N VAL A 93 -10.98 -1.40 1.16
CA VAL A 93 -9.99 -0.35 0.90
C VAL A 93 -10.46 0.58 -0.22
N GLY A 94 -11.01 0.02 -1.30
CA GLY A 94 -11.45 0.79 -2.47
C GLY A 94 -12.69 1.65 -2.22
N SER A 95 -13.64 1.17 -1.37
CA SER A 95 -14.91 1.87 -1.13
C SER A 95 -14.80 3.02 -0.13
N GLN A 96 -14.09 2.82 0.97
CA GLN A 96 -14.01 3.79 2.07
C GLN A 96 -12.59 4.01 2.60
N GLY A 97 -11.69 3.05 2.36
CA GLY A 97 -10.34 3.07 2.95
C GLY A 97 -9.54 4.29 2.52
N PHE A 98 -9.52 4.61 1.23
CA PHE A 98 -8.79 5.77 0.71
C PHE A 98 -9.35 7.09 1.24
N GLU A 99 -10.67 7.25 1.27
CA GLU A 99 -11.30 8.45 1.80
C GLU A 99 -11.01 8.64 3.30
N ASN A 100 -11.02 7.54 4.07
CA ASN A 100 -10.68 7.58 5.48
C ASN A 100 -9.19 7.91 5.70
N MET A 101 -8.28 7.38 4.87
CA MET A 101 -6.87 7.72 4.90
C MET A 101 -6.62 9.18 4.55
N ASP A 102 -7.26 9.69 3.49
CA ASP A 102 -7.15 11.09 3.08
C ASP A 102 -7.59 12.02 4.21
N ARG A 103 -8.76 11.77 4.80
CA ARG A 103 -9.24 12.54 5.95
C ARG A 103 -8.34 12.43 7.18
N GLY A 104 -7.83 11.24 7.47
CA GLY A 104 -6.96 11.00 8.62
C GLY A 104 -5.61 11.73 8.53
N ILE A 105 -5.06 11.82 7.31
CA ILE A 105 -3.75 12.40 7.04
C ILE A 105 -3.84 13.89 6.73
N PHE A 106 -4.68 14.27 5.77
CA PHE A 106 -4.76 15.62 5.23
C PHE A 106 -5.87 16.47 5.86
N GLY A 107 -6.75 15.85 6.70
CA GLY A 107 -7.87 16.55 7.31
C GLY A 107 -8.87 17.04 6.25
N ASN A 108 -9.12 18.35 6.22
CA ASN A 108 -10.04 18.98 5.27
C ASN A 108 -9.34 19.52 4.00
N ASP A 109 -8.05 19.28 3.82
CA ASP A 109 -7.31 19.73 2.63
C ASP A 109 -7.65 18.85 1.42
N SER A 110 -8.68 19.24 0.68
CA SER A 110 -9.14 18.53 -0.53
C SER A 110 -8.20 18.65 -1.73
N THR A 111 -7.12 19.42 -1.62
CA THR A 111 -6.09 19.52 -2.68
C THR A 111 -5.10 18.38 -2.65
N LYS A 112 -5.06 17.60 -1.55
CA LYS A 112 -4.19 16.45 -1.34
C LYS A 112 -5.00 15.17 -1.26
N ALA A 113 -4.46 14.12 -1.86
CA ALA A 113 -5.02 12.78 -1.79
C ALA A 113 -3.92 11.71 -1.87
N ILE A 114 -4.18 10.55 -1.30
CA ILE A 114 -3.32 9.38 -1.42
C ILE A 114 -3.30 8.92 -2.88
N ASN A 115 -2.09 8.75 -3.42
CA ASN A 115 -1.92 8.17 -4.74
C ASN A 115 -2.21 6.66 -4.68
N LYS A 116 -3.38 6.26 -5.20
CA LYS A 116 -3.85 4.87 -5.16
C LYS A 116 -2.87 3.89 -5.79
N SER A 117 -2.26 4.25 -6.92
CA SER A 117 -1.30 3.37 -7.59
C SER A 117 -0.05 3.14 -6.76
N ASN A 118 0.48 4.17 -6.11
CA ASN A 118 1.65 4.03 -5.24
C ASN A 118 1.31 3.27 -3.94
N PHE A 119 0.11 3.50 -3.37
CA PHE A 119 -0.37 2.70 -2.25
C PHE A 119 -0.43 1.21 -2.61
N LEU A 120 -1.07 0.86 -3.73
CA LEU A 120 -1.20 -0.53 -4.18
C LEU A 120 0.17 -1.15 -4.53
N ALA A 121 1.10 -0.37 -5.09
CA ALA A 121 2.46 -0.83 -5.34
C ALA A 121 3.18 -1.16 -4.03
N GLY A 122 3.14 -0.28 -3.04
CA GLY A 122 3.76 -0.50 -1.73
C GLY A 122 3.17 -1.70 -1.00
N PHE A 123 1.84 -1.84 -1.04
CA PHE A 123 1.13 -3.00 -0.48
C PHE A 123 1.57 -4.31 -1.15
N ALA A 124 1.61 -4.33 -2.47
CA ALA A 124 2.03 -5.51 -3.24
C ALA A 124 3.50 -5.87 -2.98
N ASP A 125 4.39 -4.88 -3.01
CA ASP A 125 5.83 -5.09 -2.77
C ASP A 125 6.08 -5.66 -1.37
N ALA A 126 5.33 -5.18 -0.36
CA ALA A 126 5.45 -5.69 1.00
C ALA A 126 4.99 -7.15 1.11
N LEU A 127 3.83 -7.51 0.56
CA LEU A 127 3.32 -8.89 0.57
C LEU A 127 4.23 -9.86 -0.21
N GLN A 128 4.80 -9.42 -1.32
CA GLN A 128 5.72 -10.20 -2.14
C GLN A 128 7.17 -10.18 -1.62
N LYS A 129 7.43 -9.58 -0.45
CA LYS A 129 8.78 -9.42 0.13
C LYS A 129 9.77 -8.70 -0.79
N LYS A 130 9.28 -7.77 -1.62
CA LYS A 130 10.07 -6.95 -2.55
C LYS A 130 10.27 -5.51 -2.04
N ALA A 131 9.53 -5.11 -1.00
CA ALA A 131 9.67 -3.77 -0.42
C ALA A 131 11.09 -3.56 0.12
N GLN A 132 11.65 -2.36 -0.17
CA GLN A 132 13.01 -1.99 0.25
C GLN A 132 13.05 -1.48 1.71
N THR A 133 11.91 -1.45 2.39
CA THR A 133 11.78 -1.03 3.78
C THR A 133 10.89 -2.00 4.55
N SER A 134 11.04 -2.01 5.88
CA SER A 134 10.17 -2.81 6.75
C SER A 134 8.83 -2.09 7.01
N THR A 135 7.82 -2.85 7.41
CA THR A 135 6.52 -2.28 7.85
C THR A 135 6.71 -1.32 9.02
N GLN A 136 7.60 -1.62 9.97
CA GLN A 136 7.93 -0.74 11.07
C GLN A 136 8.48 0.60 10.57
N ALA A 137 9.49 0.59 9.70
CA ALA A 137 10.06 1.82 9.15
C ALA A 137 9.04 2.62 8.31
N ALA A 138 8.13 1.92 7.61
CA ALA A 138 7.03 2.57 6.89
C ALA A 138 6.04 3.26 7.86
N ASN A 139 5.67 2.60 8.96
CA ASN A 139 4.82 3.18 10.01
C ASN A 139 5.48 4.41 10.65
N ASP A 140 6.78 4.33 10.96
CA ASP A 140 7.54 5.46 11.53
C ASP A 140 7.56 6.65 10.57
N TYR A 141 7.77 6.39 9.26
CA TYR A 141 7.72 7.42 8.22
C TYR A 141 6.34 8.11 8.17
N VAL A 142 5.27 7.31 8.10
CA VAL A 142 3.88 7.84 8.04
C VAL A 142 3.58 8.67 9.29
N SER A 143 3.93 8.17 10.47
CA SER A 143 3.69 8.86 11.74
C SER A 143 4.43 10.19 11.82
N THR A 144 5.69 10.22 11.36
CA THR A 144 6.50 11.44 11.32
C THR A 144 5.91 12.45 10.34
N TYR A 145 5.56 12.01 9.13
CA TYR A 145 4.95 12.86 8.11
C TYR A 145 3.65 13.52 8.60
N VAL A 146 2.75 12.72 9.20
CA VAL A 146 1.48 13.23 9.74
C VAL A 146 1.72 14.24 10.86
N LYS A 147 2.70 13.99 11.74
CA LYS A 147 3.07 14.91 12.83
C LYS A 147 3.60 16.24 12.28
N GLU A 148 4.49 16.21 11.30
CA GLU A 148 5.04 17.42 10.68
C GLU A 148 3.95 18.20 9.94
N LEU A 149 3.07 17.51 9.21
CA LEU A 149 1.96 18.14 8.50
C LEU A 149 1.02 18.89 9.46
N ARG A 150 0.71 18.29 10.62
CA ARG A 150 -0.16 18.92 11.63
C ARG A 150 0.51 20.10 12.32
N SER A 151 1.82 20.08 12.54
CA SER A 151 2.52 21.20 13.14
C SER A 151 2.54 22.44 12.24
N THR A 152 2.64 22.26 10.92
CA THR A 152 2.60 23.36 9.93
C THR A 152 1.21 23.93 9.70
N GLN A 153 0.14 23.26 10.13
CA GLN A 153 -1.24 23.77 10.04
C GLN A 153 -1.66 24.61 11.25
N LEU A 154 -0.85 24.61 12.31
CA LEU A 154 -1.12 25.35 13.57
C LEU A 154 -0.35 26.69 13.64
N GLU A 155 0.50 27.00 12.68
CA GLU A 155 1.18 28.27 12.49
C GLU A 155 0.43 29.19 11.52
#